data_1abf27e80c7b56d3bf8eafbce0595882
#
_entry.id   1abf27e80c7b56d3bf8eafbce0595882
#
_cell.length_a   1.000
_cell.length_b   1.000
_cell.length_c   1.000
_cell.angle_alpha   90.00
_cell.angle_beta   90.00
_cell.angle_gamma   90.00
#
_symmetry.space_group_name_H-M   'P 1'
#
loop_
_entity.id
_entity.type
_entity.pdbx_description
1 polymer ?
#
loop_
_entity_poly.entity_id
_entity_poly.type
_entity_poly.pdbx_seq_one_letter_code
_entity_poly.pdbx_strand_id
1 'polypeptide(L)'
;MFENIESLEDAKALVKNERSLQAIARLAKLKKRLEQYGVAEYITFDLGMLSKYQYYTGVVFKAYTYGIGDAVVKGGRYDNLLRKFGKDTAAIGFVIVIDDLLEALSRQKVVIDVPASGKILYYRAGDETDYLAKLAEAAKLRKEGIPTVPVSYTHLTL
;
A
#
# COMPACT_ATOMS: atom_id res chain seq x y z
N MET A 1 10.06 26.94 -8.05
CA MET A 1 11.44 26.70 -8.51
C MET A 1 11.63 25.36 -9.23
N PHE A 2 10.71 24.42 -9.09
CA PHE A 2 10.78 23.10 -9.74
C PHE A 2 9.64 22.85 -10.75
N GLU A 3 8.86 23.86 -11.08
CA GLU A 3 7.66 23.74 -11.93
C GLU A 3 7.93 23.42 -13.40
N ASN A 4 9.19 23.50 -13.86
CA ASN A 4 9.58 23.28 -15.26
C ASN A 4 10.70 22.23 -15.42
N ILE A 5 10.81 21.26 -14.49
CA ILE A 5 11.81 20.20 -14.62
C ILE A 5 11.13 18.99 -15.30
N GLU A 6 11.38 18.84 -16.59
CA GLU A 6 10.81 17.75 -17.39
C GLU A 6 11.63 16.44 -17.29
N SER A 7 12.89 16.55 -16.84
CA SER A 7 13.77 15.38 -16.75
C SER A 7 14.66 15.38 -15.51
N LEU A 8 15.17 14.21 -15.13
CA LEU A 8 16.16 14.07 -14.06
C LEU A 8 17.51 14.70 -14.43
N GLU A 9 17.80 14.81 -15.74
CA GLU A 9 18.98 15.49 -16.29
C GLU A 9 18.91 16.99 -16.04
N ASP A 10 17.76 17.62 -16.28
CA ASP A 10 17.54 19.05 -16.02
C ASP A 10 17.66 19.34 -14.52
N ALA A 11 17.08 18.46 -13.70
CA ALA A 11 17.23 18.56 -12.25
C ALA A 11 18.69 18.51 -11.80
N LYS A 12 19.50 17.65 -12.42
CA LYS A 12 20.92 17.54 -12.13
C LYS A 12 21.70 18.80 -12.44
N ALA A 13 21.33 19.52 -13.50
CA ALA A 13 21.96 20.79 -13.88
C ALA A 13 21.67 21.93 -12.88
N LEU A 14 20.54 21.89 -12.18
CA LEU A 14 20.11 22.91 -11.24
C LEU A 14 20.66 22.76 -9.83
N VAL A 15 21.07 21.54 -9.42
CA VAL A 15 21.53 21.29 -8.07
C VAL A 15 23.06 21.35 -7.96
N LYS A 16 23.54 21.96 -6.88
CA LYS A 16 24.97 22.18 -6.64
C LYS A 16 25.52 21.39 -5.47
N ASN A 17 24.65 20.96 -4.54
CA ASN A 17 25.10 20.25 -3.36
C ASN A 17 25.19 18.74 -3.62
N GLU A 18 26.17 18.10 -3.03
CA GLU A 18 26.47 16.68 -3.23
C GLU A 18 25.31 15.75 -2.84
N ARG A 19 24.62 16.06 -1.74
CA ARG A 19 23.49 15.25 -1.26
C ARG A 19 22.35 15.20 -2.30
N SER A 20 22.02 16.34 -2.93
CA SER A 20 20.99 16.38 -3.96
C SER A 20 21.46 15.70 -5.25
N LEU A 21 22.72 15.83 -5.63
CA LEU A 21 23.29 15.10 -6.78
C LEU A 21 23.22 13.59 -6.57
N GLN A 22 23.55 13.10 -5.38
CA GLN A 22 23.42 11.69 -5.04
C GLN A 22 21.96 11.20 -5.06
N ALA A 23 21.01 12.03 -4.59
CA ALA A 23 19.59 11.70 -4.64
C ALA A 23 19.08 11.56 -6.08
N ILE A 24 19.43 12.50 -6.97
CA ILE A 24 19.08 12.45 -8.39
C ILE A 24 19.72 11.25 -9.08
N ALA A 25 20.99 10.97 -8.81
CA ALA A 25 21.68 9.80 -9.36
C ALA A 25 20.98 8.47 -8.93
N ARG A 26 20.48 8.43 -7.70
CA ARG A 26 19.70 7.28 -7.20
C ARG A 26 18.37 7.15 -7.92
N LEU A 27 17.64 8.24 -8.16
CA LEU A 27 16.39 8.24 -8.93
C LEU A 27 16.64 7.82 -10.38
N ALA A 28 17.71 8.29 -11.02
CA ALA A 28 18.08 7.87 -12.37
C ALA A 28 18.38 6.35 -12.46
N LYS A 29 19.08 5.82 -11.45
CA LYS A 29 19.30 4.37 -11.34
C LYS A 29 18.00 3.59 -11.16
N LEU A 30 17.07 4.12 -10.36
CA LEU A 30 15.74 3.54 -10.17
C LEU A 30 14.95 3.55 -11.48
N LYS A 31 14.91 4.69 -12.19
CA LYS A 31 14.26 4.81 -13.51
C LYS A 31 14.74 3.72 -14.47
N LYS A 32 16.05 3.56 -14.62
CA LYS A 32 16.63 2.51 -15.48
C LYS A 32 16.18 1.10 -15.08
N ARG A 33 16.02 0.82 -13.79
CA ARG A 33 15.49 -0.47 -13.31
C ARG A 33 14.03 -0.66 -13.66
N LEU A 34 13.21 0.38 -13.48
CA LEU A 34 11.77 0.35 -13.80
C LEU A 34 11.53 0.17 -15.31
N GLU A 35 12.39 0.74 -16.15
CA GLU A 35 12.40 0.49 -17.60
C GLU A 35 12.68 -0.99 -17.92
N GLN A 36 13.63 -1.61 -17.23
CA GLN A 36 13.93 -3.05 -17.38
C GLN A 36 12.76 -3.95 -16.94
N TYR A 37 11.94 -3.50 -15.99
CA TYR A 37 10.71 -4.19 -15.57
C TYR A 37 9.51 -3.92 -16.48
N GLY A 38 9.63 -3.03 -17.46
CA GLY A 38 8.55 -2.67 -18.40
C GLY A 38 7.41 -1.88 -17.74
N VAL A 39 7.66 -1.18 -16.63
CA VAL A 39 6.64 -0.43 -15.88
C VAL A 39 6.90 1.09 -15.88
N ALA A 40 7.87 1.56 -16.64
CA ALA A 40 8.28 2.96 -16.64
C ALA A 40 7.16 3.91 -17.12
N GLU A 41 6.28 3.46 -18.00
CA GLU A 41 5.14 4.23 -18.51
C GLU A 41 4.12 4.62 -17.43
N TYR A 42 4.06 3.87 -16.32
CA TYR A 42 3.17 4.13 -15.20
C TYR A 42 3.80 5.01 -14.12
N ILE A 43 5.04 5.48 -14.32
CA ILE A 43 5.82 6.10 -13.24
C ILE A 43 6.33 7.46 -13.69
N THR A 44 6.05 8.48 -12.88
CA THR A 44 6.58 9.82 -13.04
C THR A 44 7.47 10.17 -11.84
N PHE A 45 8.44 11.06 -12.05
CA PHE A 45 9.33 11.55 -11.01
C PHE A 45 8.96 12.99 -10.68
N ASP A 46 8.40 13.19 -9.48
CA ASP A 46 8.05 14.51 -8.96
C ASP A 46 9.07 14.94 -7.91
N LEU A 47 9.91 15.89 -8.27
CA LEU A 47 10.93 16.44 -7.37
C LEU A 47 10.38 17.50 -6.41
N GLY A 48 9.15 17.96 -6.61
CA GLY A 48 8.42 18.84 -5.71
C GLY A 48 7.69 18.12 -4.59
N MET A 49 7.61 16.79 -4.67
CA MET A 49 6.91 16.00 -3.65
C MET A 49 7.63 16.04 -2.31
N LEU A 50 6.99 16.66 -1.33
CA LEU A 50 7.47 16.68 0.05
C LEU A 50 6.67 15.70 0.90
N SER A 51 7.38 14.98 1.76
CA SER A 51 6.73 14.16 2.79
C SER A 51 6.59 14.95 4.08
N LYS A 52 5.39 14.89 4.70
CA LYS A 52 5.18 15.41 6.05
C LYS A 52 5.90 14.57 7.11
N TYR A 53 6.29 13.33 6.77
CA TYR A 53 6.92 12.39 7.70
C TYR A 53 8.44 12.48 7.61
N GLN A 54 9.09 12.81 8.73
CA GLN A 54 10.55 13.01 8.82
C GLN A 54 11.32 11.68 8.93
N TYR A 55 10.64 10.54 9.02
CA TYR A 55 11.30 9.24 9.16
C TYR A 55 11.79 8.64 7.84
N TYR A 56 11.36 9.17 6.69
CA TYR A 56 11.86 8.70 5.41
C TYR A 56 13.33 9.06 5.19
N THR A 57 14.10 8.09 4.75
CA THR A 57 15.55 8.22 4.50
C THR A 57 15.93 8.09 3.04
N GLY A 58 14.97 7.84 2.18
CA GLY A 58 15.19 7.61 0.75
C GLY A 58 13.99 7.98 -0.10
N VAL A 59 13.72 7.16 -1.09
CA VAL A 59 12.61 7.38 -2.02
C VAL A 59 11.28 7.39 -1.25
N VAL A 60 10.42 8.34 -1.62
CA VAL A 60 9.01 8.40 -1.23
C VAL A 60 8.19 8.20 -2.49
N PHE A 61 7.11 7.48 -2.42
CA PHE A 61 6.24 7.22 -3.57
C PHE A 61 4.77 7.28 -3.19
N LYS A 62 3.96 7.60 -4.18
CA LYS A 62 2.51 7.58 -4.09
C LYS A 62 1.97 6.93 -5.36
N ALA A 63 0.86 6.22 -5.26
CA ALA A 63 0.13 5.76 -6.43
C ALA A 63 -1.25 6.40 -6.48
N TYR A 64 -1.63 6.80 -7.67
CA TYR A 64 -2.89 7.44 -7.97
C TYR A 64 -3.69 6.59 -8.96
N THR A 65 -4.99 6.73 -8.92
CA THR A 65 -5.87 6.11 -9.89
C THR A 65 -7.00 7.08 -10.25
N TYR A 66 -7.70 6.80 -11.33
CA TYR A 66 -8.83 7.62 -11.74
C TYR A 66 -9.99 7.54 -10.75
N GLY A 67 -10.72 8.66 -10.62
CA GLY A 67 -11.92 8.74 -9.81
C GLY A 67 -11.70 9.18 -8.35
N ILE A 68 -10.44 9.26 -7.88
CA ILE A 68 -10.10 9.73 -6.53
C ILE A 68 -9.08 10.87 -6.61
N GLY A 69 -9.29 11.90 -5.77
CA GLY A 69 -8.44 13.10 -5.75
C GLY A 69 -7.17 12.97 -4.90
N ASP A 70 -7.00 11.89 -4.14
CA ASP A 70 -5.79 11.63 -3.33
C ASP A 70 -5.13 10.31 -3.75
N ALA A 71 -3.93 10.06 -3.22
CA ALA A 71 -3.17 8.86 -3.49
C ALA A 71 -3.76 7.64 -2.74
N VAL A 72 -4.08 6.59 -3.48
CA VAL A 72 -4.57 5.31 -2.92
C VAL A 72 -3.45 4.48 -2.29
N VAL A 73 -2.19 4.74 -2.66
CA VAL A 73 -1.01 4.14 -2.03
C VAL A 73 -0.03 5.23 -1.65
N LYS A 74 0.53 5.13 -0.44
CA LYS A 74 1.54 6.06 0.07
C LYS A 74 2.64 5.26 0.76
N GLY A 75 3.90 5.50 0.40
CA GLY A 75 5.01 4.73 0.95
C GLY A 75 6.37 5.38 0.77
N GLY A 76 7.40 4.70 1.28
CA GLY A 76 8.78 5.15 1.14
C GLY A 76 9.79 4.32 1.92
N ARG A 77 11.05 4.66 1.78
CA ARG A 77 12.19 4.03 2.45
C ARG A 77 12.46 4.71 3.79
N TYR A 78 12.67 3.94 4.86
CA TYR A 78 12.83 4.43 6.22
C TYR A 78 13.86 3.62 7.05
N ASP A 79 15.10 3.57 6.63
CA ASP A 79 16.16 2.75 7.22
C ASP A 79 16.38 3.00 8.72
N ASN A 80 16.20 4.25 9.17
CA ASN A 80 16.47 4.63 10.56
C ASN A 80 15.33 4.28 11.55
N LEU A 81 14.15 3.96 11.05
CA LEU A 81 13.00 3.69 11.91
C LEU A 81 13.20 2.40 12.71
N LEU A 82 13.66 1.33 12.06
CA LEU A 82 13.87 0.04 12.69
C LEU A 82 15.03 0.05 13.68
N ARG A 83 16.00 0.95 13.52
CA ARG A 83 17.09 1.15 14.48
C ARG A 83 16.59 1.52 15.87
N LYS A 84 15.49 2.29 15.96
CA LYS A 84 14.86 2.62 17.25
C LYS A 84 14.28 1.40 17.97
N PHE A 85 14.07 0.31 17.25
CA PHE A 85 13.58 -0.97 17.77
C PHE A 85 14.69 -2.03 17.83
N GLY A 86 15.95 -1.61 17.79
CA GLY A 86 17.10 -2.50 17.93
C GLY A 86 17.53 -3.24 16.68
N LYS A 87 16.96 -2.92 15.50
CA LYS A 87 17.34 -3.53 14.21
C LYS A 87 17.93 -2.48 13.28
N ASP A 88 19.23 -2.61 12.98
CA ASP A 88 19.91 -1.79 11.97
C ASP A 88 19.77 -2.46 10.59
N THR A 89 18.69 -2.18 9.91
CA THR A 89 18.40 -2.74 8.58
C THR A 89 17.65 -1.75 7.71
N ALA A 90 17.88 -1.84 6.40
CA ALA A 90 17.11 -1.07 5.42
C ALA A 90 15.65 -1.54 5.41
N ALA A 91 14.74 -0.59 5.36
CA ALA A 91 13.32 -0.87 5.31
C ALA A 91 12.60 0.02 4.28
N ILE A 92 11.63 -0.57 3.61
CA ILE A 92 10.68 0.11 2.73
C ILE A 92 9.29 -0.45 3.03
N GLY A 93 8.29 0.41 2.99
CA GLY A 93 6.92 0.00 3.20
C GLY A 93 5.93 0.99 2.60
N PHE A 94 4.70 0.56 2.54
CA PHE A 94 3.60 1.38 2.04
C PHE A 94 2.29 1.02 2.73
N VAL A 95 1.34 1.92 2.64
CA VAL A 95 -0.05 1.74 3.05
C VAL A 95 -0.94 1.83 1.82
N ILE A 96 -1.97 0.99 1.76
CA ILE A 96 -3.07 1.09 0.80
C ILE A 96 -4.28 1.62 1.56
N VAL A 97 -4.88 2.71 1.07
CA VAL A 97 -6.12 3.26 1.62
C VAL A 97 -7.27 2.49 0.97
N ILE A 98 -7.81 1.51 1.68
CA ILE A 98 -8.77 0.56 1.11
C ILE A 98 -10.08 1.25 0.72
N ASP A 99 -10.56 2.19 1.53
CA ASP A 99 -11.81 2.92 1.24
C ASP A 99 -11.68 3.71 -0.06
N ASP A 100 -10.57 4.44 -0.25
CA ASP A 100 -10.29 5.19 -1.48
C ASP A 100 -10.14 4.25 -2.68
N LEU A 101 -9.50 3.09 -2.49
CA LEU A 101 -9.35 2.10 -3.55
C LEU A 101 -10.72 1.52 -3.97
N LEU A 102 -11.57 1.17 -3.03
CA LEU A 102 -12.92 0.64 -3.31
C LEU A 102 -13.79 1.70 -4.00
N GLU A 103 -13.72 2.95 -3.56
CA GLU A 103 -14.42 4.05 -4.21
C GLU A 103 -13.93 4.26 -5.65
N ALA A 104 -12.60 4.23 -5.88
CA ALA A 104 -12.03 4.34 -7.21
C ALA A 104 -12.51 3.21 -8.14
N LEU A 105 -12.50 1.97 -7.68
CA LEU A 105 -12.96 0.81 -8.43
C LEU A 105 -14.46 0.93 -8.77
N SER A 106 -15.28 1.37 -7.82
CA SER A 106 -16.71 1.62 -8.03
C SER A 106 -16.96 2.70 -9.08
N ARG A 107 -16.25 3.84 -8.99
CA ARG A 107 -16.38 4.93 -9.97
C ARG A 107 -15.91 4.53 -11.37
N GLN A 108 -14.92 3.69 -11.47
CA GLN A 108 -14.41 3.14 -12.73
C GLN A 108 -15.27 1.97 -13.24
N LYS A 109 -16.31 1.57 -12.50
CA LYS A 109 -17.19 0.43 -12.80
C LYS A 109 -16.42 -0.88 -12.99
N VAL A 110 -15.31 -1.03 -12.26
CA VAL A 110 -14.55 -2.28 -12.23
C VAL A 110 -15.34 -3.31 -11.43
N VAL A 111 -15.76 -4.38 -12.08
CA VAL A 111 -16.42 -5.50 -11.40
C VAL A 111 -15.37 -6.34 -10.69
N ILE A 112 -15.47 -6.40 -9.37
CA ILE A 112 -14.68 -7.33 -8.58
C ILE A 112 -15.49 -8.61 -8.49
N ASP A 113 -14.98 -9.68 -9.10
CA ASP A 113 -15.58 -11.01 -8.96
C ASP A 113 -15.30 -11.54 -7.56
N VAL A 114 -16.18 -11.18 -6.64
CA VAL A 114 -16.16 -11.71 -5.28
C VAL A 114 -17.02 -12.98 -5.30
N PRO A 115 -16.47 -14.14 -4.88
CA PRO A 115 -17.28 -15.37 -4.79
C PRO A 115 -18.56 -15.09 -4.00
N ALA A 116 -19.70 -15.22 -4.66
CA ALA A 116 -21.02 -14.89 -4.10
C ALA A 116 -21.43 -15.77 -2.90
N SER A 117 -20.67 -16.81 -2.60
CA SER A 117 -20.98 -17.78 -1.56
C SER A 117 -19.90 -17.81 -0.48
N GLY A 118 -19.91 -16.81 0.41
CA GLY A 118 -19.26 -16.94 1.70
C GLY A 118 -20.18 -17.65 2.71
N LYS A 119 -19.59 -18.36 3.69
CA LYS A 119 -20.34 -18.92 4.83
C LYS A 119 -20.20 -18.01 6.05
N ILE A 120 -21.31 -17.76 6.71
CA ILE A 120 -21.32 -17.14 8.04
C ILE A 120 -21.53 -18.26 9.05
N LEU A 121 -20.59 -18.41 9.97
CA LEU A 121 -20.69 -19.36 11.07
C LEU A 121 -21.09 -18.60 12.32
N TYR A 122 -22.27 -18.84 12.80
CA TYR A 122 -22.77 -18.18 14.01
C TYR A 122 -22.29 -18.91 15.26
N TYR A 123 -21.83 -18.16 16.26
CA TYR A 123 -21.50 -18.67 17.58
C TYR A 123 -22.16 -17.82 18.68
N ARG A 124 -22.44 -18.43 19.82
CA ARG A 124 -23.10 -17.77 20.95
C ARG A 124 -22.14 -16.78 21.62
N ALA A 125 -22.56 -15.52 21.76
CA ALA A 125 -21.78 -14.51 22.47
C ALA A 125 -21.52 -14.94 23.93
N GLY A 126 -20.23 -14.89 24.34
CA GLY A 126 -19.80 -15.32 25.68
C GLY A 126 -19.52 -16.82 25.83
N ASP A 127 -19.76 -17.64 24.80
CA ASP A 127 -19.39 -19.05 24.76
C ASP A 127 -18.06 -19.26 24.02
N GLU A 128 -16.98 -19.33 24.79
CA GLU A 128 -15.63 -19.47 24.25
C GLU A 128 -15.43 -20.82 23.55
N THR A 129 -16.09 -21.87 24.03
CA THR A 129 -16.00 -23.22 23.44
C THR A 129 -16.64 -23.24 22.05
N ASP A 130 -17.83 -22.65 21.91
CA ASP A 130 -18.52 -22.54 20.62
C ASP A 130 -17.72 -21.63 19.67
N TYR A 131 -17.17 -20.51 20.16
CA TYR A 131 -16.29 -19.63 19.37
C TYR A 131 -15.08 -20.37 18.79
N LEU A 132 -14.34 -21.12 19.62
CA LEU A 132 -13.16 -21.87 19.19
C LEU A 132 -13.52 -22.98 18.19
N ALA A 133 -14.65 -23.67 18.38
CA ALA A 133 -15.15 -24.68 17.44
C ALA A 133 -15.46 -24.01 16.06
N LYS A 134 -16.16 -22.85 16.05
CA LYS A 134 -16.47 -22.13 14.82
C LYS A 134 -15.25 -21.50 14.15
N LEU A 135 -14.26 -21.11 14.92
CA LEU A 135 -12.98 -20.62 14.40
C LEU A 135 -12.21 -21.75 13.67
N ALA A 136 -12.17 -22.96 14.27
CA ALA A 136 -11.54 -24.11 13.64
C ALA A 136 -12.27 -24.54 12.35
N GLU A 137 -13.60 -24.54 12.36
CA GLU A 137 -14.43 -24.80 11.18
C GLU A 137 -14.19 -23.79 10.07
N ALA A 138 -14.12 -22.49 10.42
CA ALA A 138 -13.80 -21.43 9.47
C ALA A 138 -12.40 -21.59 8.86
N ALA A 139 -11.42 -21.97 9.67
CA ALA A 139 -10.06 -22.22 9.19
C ALA A 139 -10.00 -23.38 8.18
N LYS A 140 -10.78 -24.44 8.39
CA LYS A 140 -10.90 -25.55 7.45
C LYS A 140 -11.53 -25.11 6.14
N LEU A 141 -12.68 -24.44 6.20
CA LEU A 141 -13.41 -23.96 5.01
C LEU A 141 -12.57 -22.98 4.18
N ARG A 142 -11.83 -22.09 4.83
CA ARG A 142 -10.91 -21.17 4.14
C ARG A 142 -9.77 -21.89 3.40
N LYS A 143 -9.27 -23.00 3.94
CA LYS A 143 -8.29 -23.85 3.24
C LYS A 143 -8.88 -24.52 2.01
N GLU A 144 -10.19 -24.76 2.00
CA GLU A 144 -10.94 -25.29 0.87
C GLU A 144 -11.34 -24.18 -0.14
N GLY A 145 -10.90 -22.92 0.07
CA GLY A 145 -11.20 -21.78 -0.79
C GLY A 145 -12.58 -21.16 -0.55
N ILE A 146 -13.28 -21.55 0.53
CA ILE A 146 -14.61 -21.02 0.86
C ILE A 146 -14.45 -19.82 1.82
N PRO A 147 -14.76 -18.58 1.40
CA PRO A 147 -14.75 -17.41 2.28
C PRO A 147 -15.70 -17.67 3.47
N THR A 148 -15.19 -17.55 4.69
CA THR A 148 -15.96 -17.88 5.88
C THR A 148 -15.67 -16.91 7.01
N VAL A 149 -16.72 -16.41 7.68
CA VAL A 149 -16.61 -15.46 8.78
C VAL A 149 -17.40 -15.97 10.00
N PRO A 150 -16.75 -16.15 11.17
CA PRO A 150 -17.46 -16.37 12.43
C PRO A 150 -18.10 -15.06 12.90
N VAL A 151 -19.38 -15.11 13.29
CA VAL A 151 -20.16 -13.95 13.78
C VAL A 151 -20.85 -14.33 15.08
N SER A 152 -20.71 -13.48 16.10
CA SER A 152 -21.41 -13.68 17.37
C SER A 152 -22.89 -13.33 17.28
N TYR A 153 -23.72 -14.06 17.99
CA TYR A 153 -25.11 -13.70 18.20
C TYR A 153 -25.46 -13.76 19.70
N THR A 154 -26.34 -12.86 20.13
CA THR A 154 -26.90 -12.85 21.50
C THR A 154 -28.27 -13.51 21.55
N HIS A 155 -29.10 -13.28 20.55
CA HIS A 155 -30.39 -13.95 20.34
C HIS A 155 -30.63 -14.09 18.84
N LEU A 156 -30.86 -15.31 18.36
CA LEU A 156 -31.48 -15.55 17.06
C LEU A 156 -32.99 -15.46 17.28
N THR A 157 -33.60 -14.35 16.90
CA THR A 157 -35.05 -14.31 16.65
C THR A 157 -35.28 -15.00 15.30
N LEU A 158 -35.82 -16.20 15.32
CA LEU A 158 -36.33 -16.90 14.14
C LEU A 158 -37.62 -16.24 13.68
#